data_3806494775fde020d59f11461b8b86b7
#
_entry.id   3806494775fde020d59f11461b8b86b7
#
_cell.length_a   1.000
_cell.length_b   1.000
_cell.length_c   1.000
_cell.angle_alpha   90.00
_cell.angle_beta   90.00
_cell.angle_gamma   90.00
#
_symmetry.space_group_name_H-M   'P 1'
#
loop_
_entity.id
_entity.type
_entity.pdbx_description
1 polymer ?
#
loop_
_entity_poly.entity_id
_entity_poly.type
_entity_poly.pdbx_seq_one_letter_code
_entity_poly.pdbx_strand_id
1 'polypeptide(L)'
;MKKIFILSLTSFILATASGQSVKPWHGKKCAVVITYDDAINEHLDNAVPVLDSLGLKATFYVTAFSNSMQTRLADWKKLPSRGHELGNHTLYHPCIGGTGREWVKPEYDMRNYSVQRMIDETRMTNLFLRALDGKTKRTFAFTCGDMKIGDSSFINAMKKDFVAARAVRNEMHKIDEIDLYNTDCYMVNGETGPQLIEWAKKAMETNSLLVVLFHGVGGGNGLNVSIPAHREFLRFLKKNEKDMWIAPMLEVAEYIKKSQEL
;
A
#
# COMPACT_ATOMS: atom_id res chain seq x y z
N MET A 1 -15.93 -61.91 51.71
CA MET A 1 -16.34 -60.75 50.89
C MET A 1 -15.08 -60.12 50.26
N LYS A 2 -14.87 -60.38 48.97
CA LYS A 2 -13.70 -59.83 48.22
C LYS A 2 -14.12 -58.50 47.60
N LYS A 3 -13.45 -57.39 47.97
CA LYS A 3 -13.67 -56.07 47.38
C LYS A 3 -12.81 -55.98 46.11
N ILE A 4 -13.45 -55.77 44.96
CA ILE A 4 -12.83 -55.55 43.68
C ILE A 4 -12.66 -54.01 43.55
N PHE A 5 -11.40 -53.53 43.44
CA PHE A 5 -11.07 -52.16 43.11
C PHE A 5 -10.99 -52.03 41.59
N ILE A 6 -11.89 -51.27 41.00
CA ILE A 6 -11.86 -50.90 39.57
C ILE A 6 -11.03 -49.65 39.45
N LEU A 7 -9.83 -49.75 38.83
CA LEU A 7 -8.98 -48.63 38.51
C LEU A 7 -9.44 -48.02 37.20
N SER A 8 -10.05 -46.85 37.24
CA SER A 8 -10.48 -46.13 36.05
C SER A 8 -9.27 -45.37 35.45
N LEU A 9 -8.82 -45.82 34.28
CA LEU A 9 -7.72 -45.20 33.52
C LEU A 9 -8.31 -44.08 32.65
N THR A 10 -8.19 -42.83 33.10
CA THR A 10 -8.59 -41.65 32.31
C THR A 10 -7.47 -41.32 31.31
N SER A 11 -7.68 -41.67 30.06
CA SER A 11 -6.77 -41.29 28.96
C SER A 11 -6.95 -39.79 28.65
N PHE A 12 -5.94 -39.00 28.98
CA PHE A 12 -5.82 -37.58 28.53
C PHE A 12 -5.41 -37.57 27.05
N ILE A 13 -6.32 -37.25 26.15
CA ILE A 13 -6.00 -36.96 24.74
C ILE A 13 -5.45 -35.55 24.70
N LEU A 14 -4.13 -35.42 24.58
CA LEU A 14 -3.50 -34.14 24.18
C LEU A 14 -3.88 -33.86 22.72
N ALA A 15 -4.85 -33.00 22.51
CA ALA A 15 -5.09 -32.40 21.20
C ALA A 15 -3.91 -31.47 20.87
N THR A 16 -2.97 -31.91 20.04
CA THR A 16 -1.96 -31.06 19.44
C THR A 16 -2.69 -30.14 18.46
N ALA A 17 -2.90 -28.88 18.85
CA ALA A 17 -3.29 -27.87 17.91
C ALA A 17 -2.16 -27.72 16.88
N SER A 18 -2.30 -28.35 15.73
CA SER A 18 -1.43 -28.08 14.59
C SER A 18 -1.69 -26.64 14.14
N GLY A 19 -0.84 -25.71 14.55
CA GLY A 19 -0.83 -24.36 14.02
C GLY A 19 -0.69 -24.46 12.49
N GLN A 20 -1.73 -24.08 11.75
CA GLN A 20 -1.66 -23.98 10.30
C GLN A 20 -0.63 -22.89 9.98
N SER A 21 0.55 -23.27 9.51
CA SER A 21 1.53 -22.34 8.99
C SER A 21 0.90 -21.57 7.81
N VAL A 22 0.81 -20.25 7.92
CA VAL A 22 0.35 -19.41 6.81
C VAL A 22 1.35 -19.57 5.66
N LYS A 23 0.88 -20.05 4.51
CA LYS A 23 1.73 -20.17 3.34
C LYS A 23 2.05 -18.76 2.82
N PRO A 24 3.33 -18.39 2.66
CA PRO A 24 3.68 -17.07 2.12
C PRO A 24 2.85 -16.75 0.87
N TRP A 25 2.37 -15.52 0.78
CA TRP A 25 1.63 -14.99 -0.38
C TRP A 25 0.47 -15.87 -0.87
N HIS A 26 -0.31 -16.46 0.05
CA HIS A 26 -1.36 -17.45 -0.29
C HIS A 26 -0.86 -18.65 -1.11
N GLY A 27 0.42 -19.04 -0.93
CA GLY A 27 1.06 -20.13 -1.67
C GLY A 27 1.55 -19.74 -3.06
N LYS A 28 1.57 -18.45 -3.39
CA LYS A 28 2.18 -17.91 -4.61
C LYS A 28 3.66 -17.56 -4.39
N LYS A 29 4.37 -17.27 -5.48
CA LYS A 29 5.80 -16.97 -5.44
C LYS A 29 6.11 -15.60 -4.84
N CYS A 30 5.22 -14.61 -5.02
CA CYS A 30 5.38 -13.26 -4.49
C CYS A 30 4.04 -12.57 -4.33
N ALA A 31 4.05 -11.41 -3.65
CA ALA A 31 2.95 -10.45 -3.73
C ALA A 31 3.38 -9.21 -4.52
N VAL A 32 2.42 -8.62 -5.24
CA VAL A 32 2.61 -7.36 -5.98
C VAL A 32 1.50 -6.38 -5.61
N VAL A 33 1.90 -5.21 -5.15
CA VAL A 33 1.00 -4.09 -4.86
C VAL A 33 1.25 -2.98 -5.87
N ILE A 34 0.21 -2.57 -6.58
CA ILE A 34 0.26 -1.47 -7.55
C ILE A 34 -0.26 -0.23 -6.83
N THR A 35 0.57 0.83 -6.73
CA THR A 35 0.18 2.07 -6.04
C THR A 35 0.31 3.28 -6.94
N TYR A 36 -0.58 4.26 -6.72
CA TYR A 36 -0.60 5.54 -7.42
C TYR A 36 -0.72 6.66 -6.41
N ASP A 37 0.17 7.65 -6.44
CA ASP A 37 0.19 8.77 -5.50
C ASP A 37 -0.44 10.04 -6.08
N ASP A 38 -0.81 11.01 -5.21
CA ASP A 38 -1.26 12.37 -5.49
C ASP A 38 -2.72 12.54 -5.92
N ALA A 39 -3.41 11.49 -6.37
CA ALA A 39 -4.76 11.58 -6.93
C ALA A 39 -4.82 12.61 -8.09
N ILE A 40 -4.15 12.30 -9.21
CA ILE A 40 -4.16 13.10 -10.44
C ILE A 40 -5.17 12.60 -11.48
N ASN A 41 -5.49 13.40 -12.49
CA ASN A 41 -6.49 13.05 -13.52
C ASN A 41 -6.07 11.82 -14.35
N GLU A 42 -4.79 11.69 -14.66
CA GLU A 42 -4.22 10.62 -15.46
C GLU A 42 -4.42 9.23 -14.81
N HIS A 43 -4.61 9.17 -13.51
CA HIS A 43 -5.02 7.92 -12.84
C HIS A 43 -6.39 7.47 -13.30
N LEU A 44 -7.37 8.39 -13.33
CA LEU A 44 -8.74 8.10 -13.75
C LEU A 44 -8.84 7.84 -15.26
N ASP A 45 -8.04 8.57 -16.06
CA ASP A 45 -8.15 8.56 -17.51
C ASP A 45 -7.28 7.46 -18.17
N ASN A 46 -6.11 7.15 -17.62
CA ASN A 46 -5.13 6.27 -18.22
C ASN A 46 -4.90 4.97 -17.42
N ALA A 47 -4.84 5.03 -16.08
CA ALA A 47 -4.52 3.86 -15.26
C ALA A 47 -5.76 3.00 -14.96
N VAL A 48 -6.83 3.59 -14.43
CA VAL A 48 -8.06 2.89 -14.03
C VAL A 48 -8.68 2.08 -15.17
N PRO A 49 -8.84 2.60 -16.41
CA PRO A 49 -9.42 1.80 -17.50
C PRO A 49 -8.63 0.54 -17.82
N VAL A 50 -7.30 0.60 -17.72
CA VAL A 50 -6.44 -0.57 -17.97
C VAL A 50 -6.53 -1.57 -16.83
N LEU A 51 -6.47 -1.12 -15.59
CA LEU A 51 -6.64 -1.96 -14.40
C LEU A 51 -7.98 -2.71 -14.44
N ASP A 52 -9.08 -1.98 -14.69
CA ASP A 52 -10.42 -2.55 -14.77
C ASP A 52 -10.55 -3.57 -15.90
N SER A 53 -10.03 -3.27 -17.09
CA SER A 53 -10.07 -4.18 -18.25
C SER A 53 -9.33 -5.50 -18.00
N LEU A 54 -8.31 -5.47 -17.15
CA LEU A 54 -7.53 -6.65 -16.76
C LEU A 54 -8.04 -7.31 -15.47
N GLY A 55 -9.02 -6.71 -14.78
CA GLY A 55 -9.51 -7.18 -13.49
C GLY A 55 -8.50 -7.01 -12.35
N LEU A 56 -7.45 -6.20 -12.54
CA LEU A 56 -6.44 -5.91 -11.53
C LEU A 56 -6.95 -4.83 -10.56
N LYS A 57 -6.50 -4.90 -9.32
CA LYS A 57 -6.83 -3.92 -8.27
C LYS A 57 -5.57 -3.22 -7.81
N ALA A 58 -5.72 -1.96 -7.40
CA ALA A 58 -4.62 -1.10 -7.01
C ALA A 58 -5.01 -0.23 -5.81
N THR A 59 -4.00 0.38 -5.18
CA THR A 59 -4.17 1.39 -4.14
C THR A 59 -3.88 2.76 -4.73
N PHE A 60 -4.80 3.70 -4.54
CA PHE A 60 -4.62 5.11 -4.87
C PHE A 60 -4.40 5.88 -3.57
N TYR A 61 -3.20 6.37 -3.35
CA TYR A 61 -2.87 7.21 -2.22
C TYR A 61 -3.30 8.65 -2.50
N VAL A 62 -4.38 9.05 -1.85
CA VAL A 62 -5.13 10.26 -2.18
C VAL A 62 -4.62 11.43 -1.37
N THR A 63 -4.11 12.47 -2.06
CA THR A 63 -4.01 13.81 -1.52
C THR A 63 -5.39 14.45 -1.57
N ALA A 64 -6.05 14.60 -0.40
CA ALA A 64 -7.47 14.92 -0.36
C ALA A 64 -7.82 16.30 -0.95
N PHE A 65 -6.88 17.24 -0.95
CA PHE A 65 -7.05 18.57 -1.54
C PHE A 65 -6.44 18.69 -2.95
N SER A 66 -6.17 17.57 -3.65
CA SER A 66 -5.69 17.61 -5.03
C SER A 66 -6.75 18.21 -5.97
N ASN A 67 -6.30 18.80 -7.08
CA ASN A 67 -7.21 19.34 -8.09
C ASN A 67 -8.18 18.28 -8.63
N SER A 68 -7.71 17.07 -8.86
CA SER A 68 -8.55 15.96 -9.36
C SER A 68 -9.62 15.56 -8.34
N MET A 69 -9.30 15.56 -7.04
CA MET A 69 -10.31 15.30 -6.00
C MET A 69 -11.37 16.40 -5.95
N GLN A 70 -10.99 17.66 -6.11
CA GLN A 70 -11.93 18.79 -6.09
C GLN A 70 -12.84 18.80 -7.32
N THR A 71 -12.33 18.46 -8.49
CA THR A 71 -13.07 18.60 -9.77
C THR A 71 -13.75 17.31 -10.22
N ARG A 72 -13.26 16.13 -9.76
CA ARG A 72 -13.71 14.80 -10.23
C ARG A 72 -14.06 13.85 -9.07
N LEU A 73 -14.53 14.37 -7.95
CA LEU A 73 -14.88 13.59 -6.76
C LEU A 73 -15.82 12.42 -7.06
N ALA A 74 -16.78 12.63 -7.98
CA ALA A 74 -17.74 11.60 -8.37
C ALA A 74 -17.07 10.40 -9.07
N ASP A 75 -15.97 10.60 -9.78
CA ASP A 75 -15.21 9.51 -10.41
C ASP A 75 -14.39 8.75 -9.38
N TRP A 76 -13.69 9.46 -8.49
CA TRP A 76 -12.96 8.85 -7.38
C TRP A 76 -13.85 8.00 -6.48
N LYS A 77 -15.09 8.46 -6.20
CA LYS A 77 -16.07 7.72 -5.38
C LYS A 77 -16.45 6.35 -5.99
N LYS A 78 -16.26 6.14 -7.29
CA LYS A 78 -16.56 4.86 -7.96
C LYS A 78 -15.48 3.80 -7.76
N LEU A 79 -14.24 4.19 -7.45
CA LEU A 79 -13.11 3.25 -7.40
C LEU A 79 -13.25 2.17 -6.32
N PRO A 80 -13.69 2.47 -5.10
CA PRO A 80 -13.89 1.45 -4.06
C PRO A 80 -14.89 0.36 -4.44
N SER A 81 -15.98 0.71 -5.13
CA SER A 81 -16.97 -0.28 -5.61
C SER A 81 -16.44 -1.20 -6.70
N ARG A 82 -15.33 -0.80 -7.36
CA ARG A 82 -14.60 -1.61 -8.34
C ARG A 82 -13.49 -2.45 -7.71
N GLY A 83 -13.31 -2.36 -6.36
CA GLY A 83 -12.31 -3.11 -5.60
C GLY A 83 -10.96 -2.43 -5.46
N HIS A 84 -10.81 -1.17 -5.90
CA HIS A 84 -9.60 -0.39 -5.61
C HIS A 84 -9.62 0.15 -4.18
N GLU A 85 -8.43 0.37 -3.63
CA GLU A 85 -8.25 1.03 -2.35
C GLU A 85 -8.02 2.53 -2.55
N LEU A 86 -8.66 3.36 -1.69
CA LEU A 86 -8.28 4.74 -1.47
C LEU A 86 -7.43 4.79 -0.20
N GLY A 87 -6.12 4.88 -0.34
CA GLY A 87 -5.16 5.08 0.75
C GLY A 87 -5.00 6.57 1.07
N ASN A 88 -4.41 6.88 2.22
CA ASN A 88 -4.21 8.25 2.67
C ASN A 88 -2.84 8.79 2.25
N HIS A 89 -2.83 9.94 1.58
CA HIS A 89 -1.63 10.70 1.20
C HIS A 89 -1.69 12.13 1.71
N THR A 90 -2.18 12.31 2.93
CA THR A 90 -2.39 13.59 3.62
C THR A 90 -3.46 14.49 2.97
N LEU A 91 -3.71 15.63 3.61
CA LEU A 91 -4.67 16.62 3.09
C LEU A 91 -4.05 17.49 1.98
N TYR A 92 -2.83 18.00 2.21
CA TYR A 92 -2.18 19.01 1.36
C TYR A 92 -0.86 18.57 0.73
N HIS A 93 -0.45 17.32 0.92
CA HIS A 93 0.84 16.82 0.45
C HIS A 93 2.06 17.59 1.00
N PRO A 94 2.18 17.79 2.33
CA PRO A 94 3.32 18.49 2.88
C PRO A 94 4.62 17.71 2.70
N CYS A 95 5.70 18.41 2.36
CA CYS A 95 7.04 17.88 2.19
C CYS A 95 8.06 18.76 2.91
N ILE A 96 9.25 18.24 3.21
CA ILE A 96 10.37 19.05 3.68
C ILE A 96 10.89 19.85 2.48
N GLY A 97 10.76 21.17 2.53
CA GLY A 97 11.30 22.09 1.52
C GLY A 97 12.82 22.24 1.60
N GLY A 98 13.41 22.92 0.64
CA GLY A 98 14.85 23.21 0.59
C GLY A 98 15.43 22.95 -0.80
N THR A 99 16.75 22.78 -0.87
CA THR A 99 17.48 22.58 -2.14
C THR A 99 16.94 21.36 -2.91
N GLY A 100 16.54 21.56 -4.16
CA GLY A 100 15.92 20.56 -5.03
C GLY A 100 14.42 20.34 -4.78
N ARG A 101 13.83 21.09 -3.82
CA ARG A 101 12.41 21.07 -3.49
C ARG A 101 11.84 22.49 -3.32
N GLU A 102 12.31 23.42 -4.11
CA GLU A 102 11.92 24.84 -4.09
C GLU A 102 10.43 25.05 -4.45
N TRP A 103 9.79 24.03 -5.03
CA TRP A 103 8.36 23.99 -5.32
C TRP A 103 7.49 23.81 -4.07
N VAL A 104 8.08 23.41 -2.92
CA VAL A 104 7.35 23.26 -1.66
C VAL A 104 7.01 24.64 -1.11
N LYS A 105 5.73 24.96 -1.07
CA LYS A 105 5.24 26.23 -0.55
C LYS A 105 5.43 26.31 0.96
N PRO A 106 5.70 27.51 1.53
CA PRO A 106 5.95 27.66 2.96
C PRO A 106 4.84 27.10 3.87
N GLU A 107 3.57 27.22 3.45
CA GLU A 107 2.41 26.72 4.17
C GLU A 107 2.32 25.19 4.21
N TYR A 108 2.98 24.49 3.29
CA TYR A 108 3.04 23.02 3.19
C TYR A 108 4.44 22.48 3.44
N ASP A 109 5.36 23.31 3.89
CA ASP A 109 6.72 22.90 4.27
C ASP A 109 6.69 22.26 5.66
N MET A 110 7.08 20.99 5.74
CA MET A 110 7.09 20.23 7.01
C MET A 110 8.05 20.82 8.05
N ARG A 111 9.00 21.66 7.66
CA ARG A 111 9.84 22.43 8.61
C ARG A 111 9.02 23.41 9.45
N ASN A 112 7.86 23.83 8.94
CA ASN A 112 6.90 24.73 9.60
C ASN A 112 5.72 23.97 10.23
N TYR A 113 5.71 22.62 10.19
CA TYR A 113 4.67 21.79 10.78
C TYR A 113 5.00 21.44 12.22
N SER A 114 3.97 21.29 13.03
CA SER A 114 4.02 20.48 14.24
C SER A 114 3.60 19.05 13.93
N VAL A 115 4.04 18.10 14.74
CA VAL A 115 3.56 16.71 14.68
C VAL A 115 2.02 16.67 14.81
N GLN A 116 1.44 17.51 15.67
CA GLN A 116 -0.01 17.58 15.88
C GLN A 116 -0.74 18.02 14.59
N ARG A 117 -0.23 19.02 13.87
CA ARG A 117 -0.81 19.47 12.61
C ARG A 117 -0.83 18.32 11.57
N MET A 118 0.27 17.56 11.43
CA MET A 118 0.32 16.40 10.55
C MET A 118 -0.72 15.34 10.94
N ILE A 119 -0.88 15.07 12.23
CA ILE A 119 -1.89 14.13 12.75
C ILE A 119 -3.29 14.60 12.40
N ASP A 120 -3.61 15.87 12.62
CA ASP A 120 -4.94 16.41 12.39
C ASP A 120 -5.31 16.41 10.89
N GLU A 121 -4.40 16.82 10.02
CA GLU A 121 -4.58 16.77 8.56
C GLU A 121 -4.77 15.32 8.06
N THR A 122 -3.97 14.41 8.57
CA THR A 122 -4.04 12.99 8.20
C THR A 122 -5.34 12.33 8.67
N ARG A 123 -5.81 12.65 9.89
CA ARG A 123 -7.09 12.18 10.41
C ARG A 123 -8.29 12.79 9.69
N MET A 124 -8.19 14.05 9.31
CA MET A 124 -9.22 14.70 8.47
C MET A 124 -9.31 14.00 7.11
N THR A 125 -8.17 13.66 6.51
CA THR A 125 -8.14 12.87 5.27
C THR A 125 -8.78 11.49 5.46
N ASN A 126 -8.52 10.79 6.57
CA ASN A 126 -9.20 9.52 6.86
C ASN A 126 -10.71 9.67 6.99
N LEU A 127 -11.18 10.74 7.64
CA LEU A 127 -12.61 11.05 7.75
C LEU A 127 -13.23 11.33 6.38
N PHE A 128 -12.57 12.14 5.56
CA PHE A 128 -12.99 12.42 4.18
C PHE A 128 -13.08 11.15 3.32
N LEU A 129 -12.05 10.31 3.33
CA LEU A 129 -12.04 9.06 2.57
C LEU A 129 -13.12 8.09 3.08
N ARG A 130 -13.36 8.03 4.40
CA ARG A 130 -14.46 7.25 4.98
C ARG A 130 -15.84 7.72 4.49
N ALA A 131 -16.02 9.01 4.31
CA ALA A 131 -17.27 9.54 3.75
C ALA A 131 -17.48 9.14 2.27
N LEU A 132 -16.39 8.84 1.54
CA LEU A 132 -16.45 8.38 0.15
C LEU A 132 -16.72 6.87 0.03
N ASP A 133 -16.09 6.04 0.88
CA ASP A 133 -16.06 4.59 0.70
C ASP A 133 -16.60 3.77 1.90
N GLY A 134 -16.92 4.44 3.02
CA GLY A 134 -17.41 3.78 4.25
C GLY A 134 -16.35 2.99 5.04
N LYS A 135 -15.11 2.90 4.54
CA LYS A 135 -14.07 2.06 5.17
C LYS A 135 -13.39 2.78 6.33
N THR A 136 -13.10 2.05 7.41
CA THR A 136 -12.41 2.56 8.61
C THR A 136 -10.94 2.19 8.66
N LYS A 137 -10.53 1.09 8.03
CA LYS A 137 -9.14 0.66 7.92
C LYS A 137 -8.49 1.34 6.73
N ARG A 138 -7.26 1.83 6.90
CA ARG A 138 -6.52 2.56 5.89
C ARG A 138 -5.06 2.15 5.85
N THR A 139 -4.44 2.36 4.69
CA THR A 139 -2.99 2.47 4.56
C THR A 139 -2.59 3.93 4.30
N PHE A 140 -1.35 4.25 4.62
CA PHE A 140 -0.76 5.57 4.47
C PHE A 140 0.43 5.53 3.52
N ALA A 141 0.69 6.61 2.80
CA ALA A 141 1.95 6.81 2.08
C ALA A 141 2.59 8.12 2.51
N PHE A 142 3.89 8.05 2.84
CA PHE A 142 4.65 9.23 3.21
C PHE A 142 4.83 10.16 2.01
N THR A 143 4.40 11.40 2.16
CA THR A 143 4.59 12.43 1.12
C THR A 143 6.07 12.73 0.95
N CYS A 144 6.57 12.73 -0.29
CA CYS A 144 8.00 12.87 -0.63
C CYS A 144 8.95 11.87 0.07
N GLY A 145 8.42 10.84 0.72
CA GLY A 145 9.19 9.93 1.57
C GLY A 145 9.63 10.54 2.91
N ASP A 146 9.13 11.72 3.27
CA ASP A 146 9.49 12.41 4.50
C ASP A 146 8.74 11.80 5.70
N MET A 147 9.47 11.24 6.66
CA MET A 147 8.92 10.46 7.78
C MET A 147 8.98 11.18 9.12
N LYS A 148 9.60 12.37 9.15
CA LYS A 148 9.85 13.12 10.39
C LYS A 148 9.46 14.58 10.27
N ILE A 149 9.07 15.17 11.40
CA ILE A 149 8.94 16.61 11.61
C ILE A 149 9.94 16.96 12.70
N GLY A 150 10.97 17.74 12.33
CA GLY A 150 12.17 17.84 13.16
C GLY A 150 12.77 16.45 13.42
N ASP A 151 13.05 16.12 14.66
CA ASP A 151 13.59 14.79 15.03
C ASP A 151 12.51 13.74 15.32
N SER A 152 11.23 14.12 15.28
CA SER A 152 10.12 13.26 15.68
C SER A 152 9.52 12.51 14.51
N SER A 153 9.47 11.16 14.58
CA SER A 153 8.72 10.33 13.64
C SER A 153 7.23 10.44 13.95
N PHE A 154 6.46 11.09 13.06
CA PHE A 154 5.03 11.30 13.26
C PHE A 154 4.21 10.02 13.09
N ILE A 155 4.69 9.02 12.34
CA ILE A 155 3.97 7.75 12.17
C ILE A 155 3.78 7.01 13.50
N ASN A 156 4.71 7.13 14.45
CA ASN A 156 4.57 6.48 15.76
C ASN A 156 3.31 6.94 16.51
N ALA A 157 2.94 8.22 16.37
CA ALA A 157 1.70 8.75 16.95
C ALA A 157 0.43 8.32 16.18
N MET A 158 0.59 7.87 14.91
CA MET A 158 -0.51 7.52 14.01
C MET A 158 -0.64 6.02 13.75
N LYS A 159 0.22 5.16 14.34
CA LYS A 159 0.16 3.69 14.12
C LYS A 159 -1.23 3.09 14.34
N LYS A 160 -2.01 3.62 15.29
CA LYS A 160 -3.38 3.18 15.54
C LYS A 160 -4.39 3.60 14.47
N ASP A 161 -4.06 4.58 13.65
CA ASP A 161 -4.93 5.13 12.61
C ASP A 161 -4.74 4.39 11.26
N PHE A 162 -3.67 3.54 11.13
CA PHE A 162 -3.31 2.86 9.89
C PHE A 162 -2.92 1.39 10.10
N VAL A 163 -3.18 0.58 9.09
CA VAL A 163 -2.72 -0.83 9.04
C VAL A 163 -1.27 -0.91 8.59
N ALA A 164 -0.87 -0.04 7.67
CA ALA A 164 0.50 0.05 7.15
C ALA A 164 0.80 1.45 6.63
N ALA A 165 2.11 1.77 6.50
CA ALA A 165 2.61 3.00 5.90
C ALA A 165 3.74 2.68 4.91
N ARG A 166 3.62 3.19 3.66
CA ARG A 166 4.57 2.99 2.57
C ARG A 166 5.58 4.14 2.52
N ALA A 167 6.85 3.78 2.52
CA ALA A 167 8.01 4.64 2.26
C ALA A 167 8.37 4.68 0.76
N VAL A 168 9.59 5.13 0.42
CA VAL A 168 10.03 5.30 -0.99
C VAL A 168 11.41 4.71 -1.28
N ARG A 169 11.92 3.80 -0.43
CA ARG A 169 13.22 3.16 -0.65
C ARG A 169 13.04 1.97 -1.60
N ASN A 170 13.90 1.87 -2.63
CA ASN A 170 13.83 0.82 -3.65
C ASN A 170 14.35 -0.53 -3.15
N GLU A 171 13.59 -1.19 -2.29
CA GLU A 171 13.89 -2.51 -1.74
C GLU A 171 12.69 -3.45 -1.80
N MET A 172 12.96 -4.76 -1.75
CA MET A 172 11.97 -5.83 -1.66
C MET A 172 12.32 -6.72 -0.47
N HIS A 173 11.31 -7.14 0.28
CA HIS A 173 11.48 -7.94 1.48
C HIS A 173 10.60 -9.18 1.45
N LYS A 174 11.07 -10.25 2.09
CA LYS A 174 10.23 -11.40 2.41
C LYS A 174 9.21 -11.04 3.47
N ILE A 175 8.17 -11.84 3.60
CA ILE A 175 7.01 -11.53 4.44
C ILE A 175 7.39 -11.29 5.92
N ASP A 176 8.38 -12.00 6.43
CA ASP A 176 8.89 -11.92 7.80
C ASP A 176 9.84 -10.74 8.05
N GLU A 177 10.35 -10.11 6.98
CA GLU A 177 11.29 -8.99 7.04
C GLU A 177 10.61 -7.62 6.90
N ILE A 178 9.30 -7.58 6.58
CA ILE A 178 8.59 -6.33 6.28
C ILE A 178 8.26 -5.55 7.54
N ASP A 179 8.71 -4.29 7.61
CA ASP A 179 8.15 -3.30 8.53
C ASP A 179 6.89 -2.67 7.92
N LEU A 180 5.74 -3.00 8.48
CA LEU A 180 4.46 -2.48 7.99
C LEU A 180 4.34 -0.96 8.05
N TYR A 181 5.09 -0.29 8.93
CA TYR A 181 5.06 1.18 9.05
C TYR A 181 6.22 1.88 8.33
N ASN A 182 7.01 1.10 7.59
CA ASN A 182 8.08 1.59 6.71
C ASN A 182 8.23 0.66 5.50
N THR A 183 7.10 0.30 4.87
CA THR A 183 7.10 -0.62 3.72
C THR A 183 7.76 0.02 2.52
N ASP A 184 8.80 -0.59 2.00
CA ASP A 184 9.56 -0.12 0.85
C ASP A 184 8.80 -0.27 -0.47
N CYS A 185 9.16 0.52 -1.48
CA CYS A 185 8.56 0.45 -2.82
C CYS A 185 9.56 0.82 -3.92
N TYR A 186 9.29 0.38 -5.13
CA TYR A 186 10.00 0.79 -6.34
C TYR A 186 9.25 1.95 -6.99
N MET A 187 9.84 3.14 -6.94
CA MET A 187 9.28 4.33 -7.56
C MET A 187 9.61 4.37 -9.05
N VAL A 188 8.58 4.58 -9.87
CA VAL A 188 8.69 4.63 -11.33
C VAL A 188 8.95 6.05 -11.80
N ASN A 189 10.01 6.23 -12.60
CA ASN A 189 10.38 7.51 -13.23
C ASN A 189 10.99 7.29 -14.61
N GLY A 190 10.17 6.93 -15.59
CA GLY A 190 10.60 6.74 -16.97
C GLY A 190 10.96 5.30 -17.35
N GLU A 191 10.81 4.33 -16.43
CA GLU A 191 11.10 2.92 -16.71
C GLU A 191 10.27 2.40 -17.88
N THR A 192 10.92 1.60 -18.71
CA THR A 192 10.28 0.86 -19.81
C THR A 192 9.50 -0.34 -19.28
N GLY A 193 8.56 -0.86 -20.07
CA GLY A 193 7.83 -2.08 -19.71
C GLY A 193 8.72 -3.25 -19.32
N PRO A 194 9.78 -3.59 -20.10
CA PRO A 194 10.73 -4.62 -19.72
C PRO A 194 11.42 -4.38 -18.35
N GLN A 195 11.81 -3.15 -18.02
CA GLN A 195 12.42 -2.84 -16.72
C GLN A 195 11.45 -3.07 -15.56
N LEU A 196 10.19 -2.64 -15.68
CA LEU A 196 9.15 -2.90 -14.69
C LEU A 196 8.89 -4.41 -14.54
N ILE A 197 8.91 -5.15 -15.64
CA ILE A 197 8.74 -6.61 -15.66
C ILE A 197 9.88 -7.31 -14.92
N GLU A 198 11.12 -6.84 -15.05
CA GLU A 198 12.26 -7.40 -14.33
C GLU A 198 12.10 -7.27 -12.81
N TRP A 199 11.50 -6.17 -12.30
CA TRP A 199 11.19 -6.06 -10.87
C TRP A 199 10.21 -7.14 -10.42
N ALA A 200 9.16 -7.41 -11.23
CA ALA A 200 8.19 -8.45 -10.90
C ALA A 200 8.80 -9.87 -10.96
N LYS A 201 9.69 -10.14 -11.90
CA LYS A 201 10.43 -11.41 -11.96
C LYS A 201 11.34 -11.57 -10.75
N LYS A 202 12.08 -10.51 -10.37
CA LYS A 202 12.93 -10.52 -9.17
C LYS A 202 12.11 -10.82 -7.91
N ALA A 203 10.92 -10.22 -7.76
CA ALA A 203 10.03 -10.52 -6.64
C ALA A 203 9.64 -12.01 -6.57
N MET A 204 9.36 -12.64 -7.72
CA MET A 204 9.09 -14.09 -7.78
C MET A 204 10.31 -14.94 -7.41
N GLU A 205 11.49 -14.56 -7.86
CA GLU A 205 12.74 -15.27 -7.59
C GLU A 205 13.15 -15.21 -6.12
N THR A 206 12.88 -14.06 -5.47
CA THR A 206 13.25 -13.82 -4.08
C THR A 206 12.13 -14.12 -3.08
N ASN A 207 10.95 -14.52 -3.54
CA ASN A 207 9.75 -14.73 -2.73
C ASN A 207 9.36 -13.50 -1.89
N SER A 208 9.43 -12.31 -2.51
CA SER A 208 9.33 -11.01 -1.84
C SER A 208 8.03 -10.27 -2.19
N LEU A 209 7.76 -9.23 -1.41
CA LEU A 209 6.78 -8.20 -1.74
C LEU A 209 7.38 -7.19 -2.71
N LEU A 210 6.71 -6.96 -3.84
CA LEU A 210 6.96 -5.83 -4.72
C LEU A 210 5.84 -4.81 -4.56
N VAL A 211 6.15 -3.62 -4.06
CA VAL A 211 5.27 -2.46 -4.13
C VAL A 211 5.78 -1.55 -5.25
N VAL A 212 4.95 -1.26 -6.25
CA VAL A 212 5.30 -0.35 -7.35
C VAL A 212 4.57 0.96 -7.15
N LEU A 213 5.32 2.06 -7.16
CA LEU A 213 4.81 3.41 -7.01
C LEU A 213 4.81 4.14 -8.34
N PHE A 214 3.63 4.48 -8.85
CA PHE A 214 3.40 5.35 -9.98
C PHE A 214 2.91 6.73 -9.52
N HIS A 215 3.36 7.79 -10.20
CA HIS A 215 2.74 9.11 -10.18
C HIS A 215 2.03 9.32 -11.52
N GLY A 216 2.66 9.98 -12.49
CA GLY A 216 2.09 10.18 -13.82
C GLY A 216 1.99 8.87 -14.65
N VAL A 217 0.91 8.73 -15.40
CA VAL A 217 0.74 7.69 -16.42
C VAL A 217 0.37 8.36 -17.75
N GLY A 218 1.38 8.59 -18.58
CA GLY A 218 1.22 9.34 -19.83
C GLY A 218 1.07 10.84 -19.61
N GLY A 219 1.55 11.36 -18.47
CA GLY A 219 1.51 12.77 -18.07
C GLY A 219 1.08 13.00 -16.64
N GLY A 220 0.78 14.23 -16.29
CA GLY A 220 0.22 14.67 -15.01
C GLY A 220 1.21 14.90 -13.88
N ASN A 221 2.41 14.33 -13.96
CA ASN A 221 3.48 14.50 -12.98
C ASN A 221 4.84 14.39 -13.66
N GLY A 222 5.87 15.05 -13.12
CA GLY A 222 7.25 14.94 -13.59
C GLY A 222 7.84 13.54 -13.45
N LEU A 223 7.45 12.81 -12.39
CA LEU A 223 7.71 11.37 -12.22
C LEU A 223 6.65 10.62 -13.03
N ASN A 224 7.00 10.12 -14.22
CA ASN A 224 6.01 9.65 -15.17
C ASN A 224 6.43 8.34 -15.82
N VAL A 225 5.45 7.54 -16.20
CA VAL A 225 5.60 6.34 -17.04
C VAL A 225 4.82 6.51 -18.34
N SER A 226 5.35 5.99 -19.43
CA SER A 226 4.60 5.99 -20.69
C SER A 226 3.38 5.04 -20.63
N ILE A 227 2.28 5.40 -21.27
CA ILE A 227 1.09 4.53 -21.36
C ILE A 227 1.43 3.13 -21.90
N PRO A 228 2.27 2.96 -22.95
CA PRO A 228 2.68 1.65 -23.40
C PRO A 228 3.41 0.83 -22.35
N ALA A 229 4.40 1.41 -21.66
CA ALA A 229 5.17 0.71 -20.62
C ALA A 229 4.28 0.28 -19.44
N HIS A 230 3.40 1.16 -18.98
CA HIS A 230 2.41 0.86 -17.95
C HIS A 230 1.50 -0.31 -18.35
N ARG A 231 0.93 -0.27 -19.56
CA ARG A 231 0.06 -1.34 -20.10
C ARG A 231 0.80 -2.66 -20.24
N GLU A 232 2.04 -2.64 -20.73
CA GLU A 232 2.88 -3.83 -20.88
C GLU A 232 3.11 -4.50 -19.52
N PHE A 233 3.48 -3.72 -18.51
CA PHE A 233 3.66 -4.21 -17.15
C PHE A 233 2.38 -4.82 -16.56
N LEU A 234 1.25 -4.13 -16.64
CA LEU A 234 -0.02 -4.64 -16.11
C LEU A 234 -0.47 -5.93 -16.81
N ARG A 235 -0.29 -6.03 -18.14
CA ARG A 235 -0.55 -7.27 -18.89
C ARG A 235 0.36 -8.40 -18.45
N PHE A 236 1.63 -8.14 -18.19
CA PHE A 236 2.54 -9.12 -17.65
C PHE A 236 2.08 -9.62 -16.28
N LEU A 237 1.72 -8.73 -15.36
CA LEU A 237 1.17 -9.12 -14.05
C LEU A 237 -0.07 -10.00 -14.21
N LYS A 238 -1.04 -9.60 -15.06
CA LYS A 238 -2.25 -10.38 -15.31
C LYS A 238 -1.95 -11.78 -15.86
N LYS A 239 -1.03 -11.88 -16.81
CA LYS A 239 -0.62 -13.17 -17.41
C LYS A 239 -0.01 -14.13 -16.35
N ASN A 240 0.64 -13.57 -15.33
CA ASN A 240 1.35 -14.32 -14.30
C ASN A 240 0.59 -14.38 -12.95
N GLU A 241 -0.69 -14.04 -12.88
CA GLU A 241 -1.48 -14.02 -11.63
C GLU A 241 -1.60 -15.38 -10.94
N LYS A 242 -1.27 -16.48 -11.63
CA LYS A 242 -1.16 -17.82 -11.01
C LYS A 242 0.03 -17.91 -10.04
N ASP A 243 1.12 -17.22 -10.36
CA ASP A 243 2.36 -17.21 -9.59
C ASP A 243 2.51 -15.98 -8.68
N MET A 244 1.76 -14.91 -8.95
CA MET A 244 1.79 -13.64 -8.21
C MET A 244 0.45 -13.37 -7.54
N TRP A 245 0.49 -12.96 -6.28
CA TRP A 245 -0.69 -12.41 -5.61
C TRP A 245 -0.73 -10.90 -5.81
N ILE A 246 -1.67 -10.42 -6.63
CA ILE A 246 -1.80 -9.00 -6.97
C ILE A 246 -3.03 -8.46 -6.25
N ALA A 247 -2.82 -7.57 -5.27
CA ALA A 247 -3.90 -7.05 -4.44
C ALA A 247 -3.59 -5.61 -3.96
N PRO A 248 -4.60 -4.86 -3.47
CA PRO A 248 -4.40 -3.57 -2.83
C PRO A 248 -3.55 -3.68 -1.56
N MET A 249 -2.89 -2.57 -1.20
CA MET A 249 -1.96 -2.53 -0.05
C MET A 249 -2.63 -2.94 1.26
N LEU A 250 -3.87 -2.52 1.50
CA LEU A 250 -4.59 -2.87 2.72
C LEU A 250 -4.73 -4.38 2.89
N GLU A 251 -5.12 -5.07 1.81
CA GLU A 251 -5.30 -6.53 1.84
C GLU A 251 -3.97 -7.26 2.09
N VAL A 252 -2.91 -6.82 1.40
CA VAL A 252 -1.56 -7.39 1.56
C VAL A 252 -1.03 -7.11 2.97
N ALA A 253 -1.20 -5.89 3.48
CA ALA A 253 -0.73 -5.52 4.82
C ALA A 253 -1.45 -6.29 5.94
N GLU A 254 -2.76 -6.50 5.83
CA GLU A 254 -3.51 -7.32 6.79
C GLU A 254 -3.02 -8.78 6.79
N TYR A 255 -2.70 -9.30 5.62
CA TYR A 255 -2.13 -10.65 5.49
C TYR A 255 -0.75 -10.76 6.12
N ILE A 256 0.14 -9.80 5.84
CA ILE A 256 1.49 -9.74 6.44
C ILE A 256 1.39 -9.67 7.96
N LYS A 257 0.57 -8.76 8.49
CA LYS A 257 0.34 -8.62 9.92
C LYS A 257 -0.05 -9.94 10.57
N LYS A 258 -1.04 -10.62 9.99
CA LYS A 258 -1.48 -11.94 10.49
C LYS A 258 -0.37 -12.99 10.40
N SER A 259 0.47 -12.94 9.36
CA SER A 259 1.57 -13.90 9.18
C SER A 259 2.72 -13.68 10.16
N GLN A 260 2.95 -12.44 10.59
CA GLN A 260 4.00 -12.09 11.56
C GLN A 260 3.57 -12.28 13.02
N GLU A 261 2.27 -12.43 13.29
CA GLU A 261 1.71 -12.70 14.63
C GLU A 261 1.67 -14.22 14.97
N LEU A 262 2.01 -15.10 14.01
CA LEU A 262 2.04 -16.56 14.15
C LEU A 262 3.45 -17.10 14.39
#